data_3b1aea3beefe0a9bf1ded4ce95698523
#
_entry.id   3b1aea3beefe0a9bf1ded4ce95698523
#
_cell.length_a   1.000
_cell.length_b   1.000
_cell.length_c   1.000
_cell.angle_alpha   90.00
_cell.angle_beta   90.00
_cell.angle_gamma   90.00
#
_symmetry.space_group_name_H-M   'P 1'
#
loop_
_entity.id
_entity.type
_entity.pdbx_description
1 polymer ?
#
loop_
_entity_poly.entity_id
_entity_poly.type
_entity_poly.pdbx_seq_one_letter_code
_entity_poly.pdbx_strand_id
1 'polypeptide(L)'
;MLAGLYPPDSGHLAVDGAPVTTSGLQRYRELFAAIFADFHLFERLYGLFGADERRIAGLLDDMQLAGKVHVDADRWSTLDLSTGQRKRLALVVSLLDRKPLLVFDELAADQDPEFRRFLYEALLPRLKAEGATIIAATHDDRYFHVADKVIKMEYGKAAYVQS
;
A
#
# COMPACT_ATOMS: atom_id res chain seq x y z
N MET A 1 13.02 3.79 -6.84
CA MET A 1 12.88 4.32 -8.21
C MET A 1 11.41 4.52 -8.58
N LEU A 2 10.57 3.48 -8.65
CA LEU A 2 9.17 3.61 -9.11
C LEU A 2 8.38 4.70 -8.39
N ALA A 3 8.40 4.77 -7.07
CA ALA A 3 7.74 5.82 -6.29
C ALA A 3 8.46 7.19 -6.31
N GLY A 4 9.46 7.37 -7.18
CA GLY A 4 10.18 8.64 -7.32
C GLY A 4 11.10 9.01 -6.15
N LEU A 5 11.46 8.07 -5.27
CA LEU A 5 12.37 8.33 -4.14
C LEU A 5 13.81 8.52 -4.62
N TYR A 6 14.20 7.82 -5.68
CA TYR A 6 15.50 7.93 -6.31
C TYR A 6 15.33 8.11 -7.82
N PRO A 7 16.16 8.92 -8.50
CA PRO A 7 16.15 9.02 -9.94
C PRO A 7 16.59 7.69 -10.58
N PRO A 8 16.15 7.37 -11.79
CA PRO A 8 16.70 6.25 -12.53
C PRO A 8 18.12 6.56 -13.03
N ASP A 9 19.01 5.58 -13.05
CA ASP A 9 20.37 5.72 -13.60
C ASP A 9 20.34 5.89 -15.12
N SER A 10 19.32 5.34 -15.77
CA SER A 10 19.06 5.46 -17.21
C SER A 10 17.56 5.35 -17.48
N GLY A 11 17.12 5.83 -18.64
CA GLY A 11 15.70 5.92 -18.97
C GLY A 11 15.00 7.11 -18.31
N HIS A 12 13.68 7.07 -18.25
CA HIS A 12 12.87 8.12 -17.64
C HIS A 12 11.61 7.55 -17.01
N LEU A 13 11.06 8.29 -16.06
CA LEU A 13 9.72 8.05 -15.52
C LEU A 13 8.72 8.82 -16.38
N ALA A 14 7.56 8.22 -16.65
CA ALA A 14 6.47 8.87 -17.37
C ALA A 14 5.12 8.52 -16.70
N VAL A 15 4.18 9.46 -16.76
CA VAL A 15 2.78 9.27 -16.37
C VAL A 15 1.93 9.61 -17.60
N ASP A 16 1.09 8.68 -18.03
CA ASP A 16 0.23 8.83 -19.22
C ASP A 16 1.01 9.30 -20.47
N GLY A 17 2.24 8.77 -20.63
CA GLY A 17 3.14 9.13 -21.72
C GLY A 17 3.92 10.44 -21.56
N ALA A 18 3.61 11.26 -20.55
CA ALA A 18 4.32 12.49 -20.27
C ALA A 18 5.51 12.23 -19.32
N PRO A 19 6.74 12.67 -19.68
CA PRO A 19 7.92 12.45 -18.83
C PRO A 19 7.82 13.26 -17.54
N VAL A 20 8.20 12.61 -16.42
CA VAL A 20 8.30 13.26 -15.12
C VAL A 20 9.61 14.02 -15.04
N THR A 21 9.53 15.35 -15.04
CA THR A 21 10.69 16.23 -14.88
C THR A 21 11.06 16.38 -13.39
N THR A 22 12.24 16.93 -13.12
CA THR A 22 12.68 17.22 -11.74
C THR A 22 11.68 18.14 -11.02
N SER A 23 11.11 19.13 -11.68
CA SER A 23 10.08 20.01 -11.13
C SER A 23 8.73 19.33 -10.91
N GLY A 24 8.44 18.28 -11.66
CA GLY A 24 7.21 17.46 -11.54
C GLY A 24 7.31 16.33 -10.52
N LEU A 25 8.50 16.06 -9.96
CA LEU A 25 8.75 14.88 -9.12
C LEU A 25 7.93 14.89 -7.82
N GLN A 26 7.71 16.05 -7.21
CA GLN A 26 6.86 16.16 -6.02
C GLN A 26 5.42 15.74 -6.34
N ARG A 27 4.85 16.29 -7.40
CA ARG A 27 3.50 15.95 -7.86
C ARG A 27 3.37 14.46 -8.25
N TYR A 28 4.44 13.90 -8.83
CA TYR A 28 4.50 12.47 -9.13
C TYR A 28 4.42 11.62 -7.85
N ARG A 29 5.18 11.98 -6.81
CA ARG A 29 5.15 11.26 -5.51
C ARG A 29 3.77 11.31 -4.85
N GLU A 30 3.03 12.39 -5.03
CA GLU A 30 1.68 12.54 -4.49
C GLU A 30 0.66 11.56 -5.07
N LEU A 31 0.98 10.87 -6.17
CA LEU A 31 0.15 9.82 -6.73
C LEU A 31 0.20 8.51 -5.93
N PHE A 32 1.20 8.34 -5.08
CA PHE A 32 1.49 7.08 -4.42
C PHE A 32 1.09 7.08 -2.94
N ALA A 33 0.50 5.97 -2.50
CA ALA A 33 0.59 5.54 -1.12
C ALA A 33 1.44 4.27 -1.06
N ALA A 34 2.48 4.26 -0.24
CA ALA A 34 3.45 3.17 -0.18
C ALA A 34 3.60 2.66 1.25
N ILE A 35 3.61 1.34 1.40
CA ILE A 35 3.97 0.65 2.64
C ILE A 35 5.20 -0.18 2.33
N PHE A 36 6.33 0.21 2.90
CA PHE A 36 7.60 -0.52 2.80
C PHE A 36 7.74 -1.55 3.94
N ALA A 37 8.63 -2.51 3.78
CA ALA A 37 8.87 -3.54 4.79
C ALA A 37 9.27 -2.95 6.16
N ASP A 38 10.03 -1.85 6.14
CA ASP A 38 10.49 -1.09 7.30
C ASP A 38 9.64 0.16 7.59
N PHE A 39 8.34 0.09 7.35
CA PHE A 39 7.42 1.21 7.52
C PHE A 39 7.42 1.79 8.94
N HIS A 40 7.21 3.09 9.05
CA HIS A 40 6.96 3.78 10.31
C HIS A 40 5.48 4.13 10.45
N LEU A 41 4.91 3.81 11.61
CA LEU A 41 3.53 4.15 11.93
C LEU A 41 3.50 5.33 12.89
N PHE A 42 2.95 6.44 12.43
CA PHE A 42 2.79 7.64 13.26
C PHE A 42 1.57 7.51 14.18
N GLU A 43 1.66 8.05 15.38
CA GLU A 43 0.52 8.14 16.31
C GLU A 43 -0.60 9.04 15.77
N ARG A 44 -0.25 10.06 14.99
CA ARG A 44 -1.18 11.02 14.42
C ARG A 44 -1.49 10.76 12.96
N LEU A 45 -2.72 11.07 12.59
CA LEU A 45 -3.22 11.04 11.21
C LEU A 45 -2.81 12.32 10.46
N TYR A 46 -1.52 12.50 10.25
CA TYR A 46 -1.00 13.66 9.51
C TYR A 46 -1.59 13.73 8.09
N GLY A 47 -2.10 14.93 7.73
CA GLY A 47 -2.68 15.16 6.40
C GLY A 47 -4.08 14.54 6.19
N LEU A 48 -4.61 13.81 7.15
CA LEU A 48 -5.91 13.14 7.09
C LEU A 48 -6.94 13.79 8.03
N PHE A 49 -6.74 15.07 8.37
CA PHE A 49 -7.65 15.82 9.21
C PHE A 49 -9.05 15.87 8.58
N GLY A 50 -10.07 15.47 9.35
CA GLY A 50 -11.45 15.42 8.88
C GLY A 50 -11.78 14.19 8.01
N ALA A 51 -10.95 13.15 8.05
CA ALA A 51 -11.32 11.88 7.45
C ALA A 51 -12.65 11.38 8.05
N ASP A 52 -13.52 10.87 7.17
CA ASP A 52 -14.85 10.37 7.56
C ASP A 52 -14.70 9.24 8.60
N GLU A 53 -15.23 9.46 9.79
CA GLU A 53 -15.21 8.50 10.90
C GLU A 53 -15.81 7.14 10.50
N ARG A 54 -16.87 7.14 9.69
CA ARG A 54 -17.49 5.90 9.18
C ARG A 54 -16.54 5.13 8.30
N ARG A 55 -15.76 5.85 7.47
CA ARG A 55 -14.75 5.23 6.62
C ARG A 55 -13.61 4.66 7.44
N ILE A 56 -13.14 5.39 8.46
CA ILE A 56 -12.11 4.89 9.38
C ILE A 56 -12.61 3.61 10.07
N ALA A 57 -13.81 3.63 10.62
CA ALA A 57 -14.40 2.47 11.30
C ALA A 57 -14.54 1.26 10.35
N GLY A 58 -15.01 1.47 9.11
CA GLY A 58 -15.10 0.41 8.11
C GLY A 58 -13.76 -0.18 7.73
N LEU A 59 -12.72 0.65 7.56
CA LEU A 59 -11.36 0.16 7.27
C LEU A 59 -10.76 -0.58 8.48
N LEU A 60 -11.00 -0.13 9.71
CA LEU A 60 -10.56 -0.84 10.91
C LEU A 60 -11.25 -2.20 11.03
N ASP A 61 -12.53 -2.30 10.67
CA ASP A 61 -13.27 -3.57 10.66
C ASP A 61 -12.70 -4.52 9.60
N ASP A 62 -12.56 -4.06 8.36
CA ASP A 62 -11.91 -4.83 7.27
C ASP A 62 -10.53 -5.37 7.68
N MET A 63 -9.75 -4.56 8.40
CA MET A 63 -8.42 -4.94 8.88
C MET A 63 -8.44 -5.75 10.18
N GLN A 64 -9.61 -6.13 10.70
CA GLN A 64 -9.76 -6.87 11.97
C GLN A 64 -9.12 -6.15 13.16
N LEU A 65 -9.21 -4.81 13.15
CA LEU A 65 -8.71 -3.93 14.21
C LEU A 65 -9.83 -3.26 14.99
N ALA A 66 -11.10 -3.50 14.62
CA ALA A 66 -12.26 -3.00 15.35
C ALA A 66 -12.21 -3.45 16.82
N GLY A 67 -12.49 -2.53 17.73
CA GLY A 67 -12.42 -2.76 19.18
C GLY A 67 -11.01 -2.82 19.78
N LYS A 68 -9.95 -2.80 18.93
CA LYS A 68 -8.54 -2.73 19.38
C LYS A 68 -7.97 -1.33 19.23
N VAL A 69 -8.33 -0.67 18.13
CA VAL A 69 -7.86 0.68 17.79
C VAL A 69 -9.04 1.53 17.39
N HIS A 70 -9.04 2.77 17.82
CA HIS A 70 -9.96 3.82 17.37
C HIS A 70 -9.18 5.14 17.22
N VAL A 71 -9.83 6.14 16.68
CA VAL A 71 -9.25 7.47 16.54
C VAL A 71 -9.83 8.39 17.61
N ASP A 72 -8.95 9.03 18.38
CA ASP A 72 -9.26 10.10 19.32
C ASP A 72 -8.76 11.41 18.74
N ALA A 73 -9.67 12.26 18.26
CA ALA A 73 -9.36 13.50 17.53
C ALA A 73 -8.53 13.25 16.28
N ASP A 74 -7.21 13.32 16.35
CA ASP A 74 -6.27 13.11 15.26
C ASP A 74 -5.24 12.01 15.54
N ARG A 75 -5.48 11.18 16.56
CA ARG A 75 -4.53 10.15 17.04
C ARG A 75 -5.16 8.77 17.11
N TRP A 76 -4.36 7.76 16.88
CA TRP A 76 -4.70 6.40 17.21
C TRP A 76 -4.70 6.21 18.72
N SER A 77 -5.72 5.55 19.27
CA SER A 77 -5.84 5.26 20.71
C SER A 77 -4.66 4.45 21.26
N THR A 78 -4.01 3.66 20.42
CA THR A 78 -2.83 2.88 20.76
C THR A 78 -2.03 2.50 19.53
N LEU A 79 -0.72 2.33 19.69
CA LEU A 79 0.18 1.65 18.76
C LEU A 79 0.83 0.39 19.36
N ASP A 80 0.39 -0.01 20.56
CA ASP A 80 0.78 -1.28 21.19
C ASP A 80 0.05 -2.45 20.53
N LEU A 81 0.55 -2.84 19.38
CA LEU A 81 0.00 -3.81 18.45
C LEU A 81 1.07 -4.80 18.01
N SER A 82 0.68 -6.03 17.69
CA SER A 82 1.59 -6.98 17.06
C SER A 82 2.09 -6.46 15.70
N THR A 83 3.20 -7.00 15.20
CA THR A 83 3.77 -6.60 13.89
C THR A 83 2.73 -6.69 12.77
N GLY A 84 1.98 -7.79 12.69
CA GLY A 84 0.90 -7.95 11.72
C GLY A 84 -0.20 -6.90 11.87
N GLN A 85 -0.64 -6.61 13.09
CA GLN A 85 -1.65 -5.58 13.36
C GLN A 85 -1.15 -4.18 13.02
N ARG A 86 0.13 -3.87 13.26
CA ARG A 86 0.74 -2.61 12.85
C ARG A 86 0.76 -2.45 11.32
N LYS A 87 1.06 -3.51 10.57
CA LYS A 87 0.97 -3.52 9.10
C LYS A 87 -0.46 -3.29 8.62
N ARG A 88 -1.45 -3.91 9.28
CA ARG A 88 -2.88 -3.67 8.98
C ARG A 88 -3.28 -2.21 9.25
N LEU A 89 -2.81 -1.62 10.35
CA LEU A 89 -3.08 -0.20 10.64
C LEU A 89 -2.38 0.73 9.64
N ALA A 90 -1.17 0.43 9.20
CA ALA A 90 -0.51 1.15 8.11
C ALA A 90 -1.32 1.09 6.80
N LEU A 91 -1.94 -0.06 6.52
CA LEU A 91 -2.83 -0.22 5.38
C LEU A 91 -4.09 0.66 5.50
N VAL A 92 -4.70 0.74 6.70
CA VAL A 92 -5.79 1.69 6.96
C VAL A 92 -5.36 3.12 6.60
N VAL A 93 -4.22 3.57 7.11
CA VAL A 93 -3.68 4.93 6.81
C VAL A 93 -3.50 5.15 5.31
N SER A 94 -2.88 4.19 4.62
CA SER A 94 -2.64 4.29 3.18
C SER A 94 -3.93 4.34 2.35
N LEU A 95 -4.98 3.63 2.77
CA LEU A 95 -6.28 3.61 2.10
C LEU A 95 -7.13 4.86 2.41
N LEU A 96 -6.91 5.50 3.55
CA LEU A 96 -7.54 6.78 3.87
C LEU A 96 -7.07 7.91 2.94
N ASP A 97 -5.82 7.88 2.51
CA ASP A 97 -5.21 8.88 1.63
C ASP A 97 -5.74 8.84 0.17
N ARG A 98 -6.46 7.76 -0.21
CA ARG A 98 -7.10 7.60 -1.53
C ARG A 98 -6.20 7.85 -2.73
N LYS A 99 -4.94 7.48 -2.66
CA LYS A 99 -4.03 7.61 -3.79
C LYS A 99 -4.36 6.62 -4.91
N PRO A 100 -4.20 7.01 -6.17
CA PRO A 100 -4.49 6.12 -7.31
C PRO A 100 -3.49 4.98 -7.45
N LEU A 101 -2.26 5.13 -6.92
CA LEU A 101 -1.20 4.14 -7.01
C LEU A 101 -0.83 3.64 -5.60
N LEU A 102 -1.02 2.35 -5.38
CA LEU A 102 -0.70 1.70 -4.10
C LEU A 102 0.53 0.81 -4.30
N VAL A 103 1.54 1.00 -3.46
CA VAL A 103 2.77 0.19 -3.49
C VAL A 103 2.91 -0.53 -2.16
N PHE A 104 2.98 -1.85 -2.20
CA PHE A 104 3.08 -2.70 -1.03
C PHE A 104 4.34 -3.57 -1.12
N ASP A 105 5.21 -3.45 -0.13
CA ASP A 105 6.42 -4.23 -0.03
C ASP A 105 6.28 -5.22 1.13
N GLU A 106 6.20 -6.51 0.81
CA GLU A 106 6.06 -7.61 1.76
C GLU A 106 4.91 -7.41 2.78
N LEU A 107 3.76 -6.85 2.32
CA LEU A 107 2.63 -6.52 3.20
C LEU A 107 2.04 -7.77 3.87
N ALA A 108 2.04 -8.90 3.18
CA ALA A 108 1.52 -10.16 3.67
C ALA A 108 2.47 -10.88 4.64
N ALA A 109 3.73 -10.46 4.74
CA ALA A 109 4.64 -10.98 5.75
C ALA A 109 4.09 -10.69 7.15
N ASP A 110 4.29 -11.58 8.10
CA ASP A 110 3.77 -11.49 9.48
C ASP A 110 2.23 -11.52 9.62
N GLN A 111 1.50 -11.85 8.54
CA GLN A 111 0.06 -12.04 8.58
C GLN A 111 -0.29 -13.52 8.78
N ASP A 112 -1.36 -13.76 9.54
CA ASP A 112 -1.94 -15.09 9.62
C ASP A 112 -2.52 -15.54 8.27
N PRO A 113 -2.71 -16.86 8.05
CA PRO A 113 -3.16 -17.38 6.76
C PRO A 113 -4.53 -16.86 6.31
N GLU A 114 -5.43 -16.58 7.26
CA GLU A 114 -6.79 -16.11 6.97
C GLU A 114 -6.76 -14.67 6.46
N PHE A 115 -6.05 -13.78 7.16
CA PHE A 115 -5.90 -12.39 6.72
C PHE A 115 -5.11 -12.30 5.41
N ARG A 116 -4.09 -13.15 5.22
CA ARG A 116 -3.33 -13.20 3.97
C ARG A 116 -4.23 -13.55 2.77
N ARG A 117 -5.10 -14.55 2.95
CA ARG A 117 -6.10 -14.89 1.94
C ARG A 117 -7.07 -13.74 1.67
N PHE A 118 -7.61 -13.11 2.72
CA PHE A 118 -8.46 -11.94 2.60
C PHE A 118 -7.76 -10.80 1.83
N LEU A 119 -6.51 -10.51 2.17
CA LEU A 119 -5.71 -9.48 1.51
C LEU A 119 -5.67 -9.70 -0.02
N TYR A 120 -5.22 -10.88 -0.44
CA TYR A 120 -5.01 -11.15 -1.87
C TYR A 120 -6.30 -11.44 -2.64
N GLU A 121 -7.23 -12.21 -2.07
CA GLU A 121 -8.41 -12.69 -2.80
C GLU A 121 -9.63 -11.78 -2.67
N ALA A 122 -9.67 -10.88 -1.68
CA ALA A 122 -10.80 -9.99 -1.48
C ALA A 122 -10.41 -8.52 -1.53
N LEU A 123 -9.44 -8.09 -0.72
CA LEU A 123 -9.11 -6.67 -0.58
C LEU A 123 -8.45 -6.09 -1.84
N LEU A 124 -7.38 -6.70 -2.34
CA LEU A 124 -6.70 -6.19 -3.54
C LEU A 124 -7.61 -6.16 -4.78
N PRO A 125 -8.40 -7.20 -5.09
CA PRO A 125 -9.39 -7.14 -6.17
C PRO A 125 -10.43 -6.03 -5.98
N ARG A 126 -10.92 -5.81 -4.75
CA ARG A 126 -11.86 -4.73 -4.44
C ARG A 126 -11.24 -3.35 -4.72
N LEU A 127 -10.03 -3.09 -4.22
CA LEU A 127 -9.32 -1.83 -4.44
C LEU A 127 -9.08 -1.57 -5.93
N LYS A 128 -8.73 -2.61 -6.69
CA LYS A 128 -8.61 -2.54 -8.14
C LYS A 128 -9.95 -2.18 -8.80
N ALA A 129 -11.05 -2.80 -8.39
CA ALA A 129 -12.39 -2.48 -8.90
C ALA A 129 -12.83 -1.05 -8.56
N GLU A 130 -12.33 -0.48 -7.45
CA GLU A 130 -12.49 0.92 -7.06
C GLU A 130 -11.59 1.89 -7.86
N GLY A 131 -10.75 1.37 -8.78
CA GLY A 131 -9.90 2.14 -9.69
C GLY A 131 -8.46 2.33 -9.24
N ALA A 132 -8.01 1.67 -8.17
CA ALA A 132 -6.61 1.73 -7.77
C ALA A 132 -5.72 0.85 -8.66
N THR A 133 -4.53 1.35 -8.98
CA THR A 133 -3.44 0.53 -9.52
C THR A 133 -2.56 0.05 -8.37
N ILE A 134 -2.34 -1.25 -8.28
CA ILE A 134 -1.64 -1.87 -7.16
C ILE A 134 -0.35 -2.52 -7.64
N ILE A 135 0.73 -2.24 -6.96
CA ILE A 135 2.04 -2.88 -7.17
C ILE A 135 2.45 -3.53 -5.86
N ALA A 136 2.48 -4.85 -5.84
CA ALA A 136 2.86 -5.61 -4.66
C ALA A 136 4.16 -6.38 -4.92
N ALA A 137 5.18 -6.12 -4.11
CA ALA A 137 6.34 -6.99 -4.01
C ALA A 137 6.05 -8.08 -2.98
N THR A 138 6.15 -9.33 -3.39
CA THR A 138 5.89 -10.49 -2.54
C THR A 138 6.60 -11.73 -3.07
N HIS A 139 6.90 -12.65 -2.18
CA HIS A 139 7.41 -13.99 -2.51
C HIS A 139 6.32 -15.08 -2.38
N ASP A 140 5.06 -14.70 -2.13
CA ASP A 140 3.95 -15.65 -1.95
C ASP A 140 3.33 -16.02 -3.31
N ASP A 141 3.93 -16.98 -3.99
CA ASP A 141 3.56 -17.46 -5.33
C ASP A 141 2.15 -18.05 -5.42
N ARG A 142 1.58 -18.49 -4.31
CA ARG A 142 0.21 -19.02 -4.23
C ARG A 142 -0.85 -18.02 -4.71
N TYR A 143 -0.55 -16.73 -4.62
CA TYR A 143 -1.49 -15.66 -4.97
C TYR A 143 -1.15 -14.93 -6.27
N PHE A 144 -0.15 -15.40 -7.04
CA PHE A 144 0.19 -14.76 -8.32
C PHE A 144 -0.96 -14.81 -9.33
N HIS A 145 -1.87 -15.75 -9.19
CA HIS A 145 -3.05 -15.89 -10.05
C HIS A 145 -4.05 -14.72 -9.94
N VAL A 146 -4.00 -13.90 -8.86
CA VAL A 146 -4.87 -12.71 -8.71
C VAL A 146 -4.30 -11.46 -9.38
N ALA A 147 -3.03 -11.49 -9.80
CA ALA A 147 -2.39 -10.37 -10.46
C ALA A 147 -2.68 -10.36 -11.97
N ASP A 148 -2.86 -9.17 -12.54
CA ASP A 148 -2.94 -9.02 -14.00
C ASP A 148 -1.59 -9.24 -14.67
N LYS A 149 -0.51 -8.95 -13.93
CA LYS A 149 0.85 -9.06 -14.41
C LYS A 149 1.79 -9.46 -13.28
N VAL A 150 2.60 -10.47 -13.54
CA VAL A 150 3.67 -10.90 -12.62
C VAL A 150 5.02 -10.63 -13.26
N ILE A 151 5.88 -9.93 -12.53
CA ILE A 151 7.26 -9.64 -12.96
C ILE A 151 8.20 -10.28 -11.96
N LYS A 152 8.94 -11.30 -12.39
CA LYS A 152 10.00 -11.88 -11.56
C LYS A 152 11.27 -11.06 -11.68
N MET A 153 11.78 -10.63 -10.54
CA MET A 153 13.03 -9.85 -10.45
C MET A 153 14.16 -10.76 -9.95
N GLU A 154 15.25 -10.81 -10.70
CA GLU A 154 16.47 -11.53 -10.31
C GLU A 154 17.68 -10.63 -10.49
N TYR A 155 18.48 -10.45 -9.44
CA TYR A 155 19.68 -9.60 -9.45
C TYR A 155 19.43 -8.19 -10.01
N GLY A 156 18.28 -7.58 -9.65
CA GLY A 156 17.91 -6.24 -10.11
C GLY A 156 17.41 -6.17 -11.57
N LYS A 157 17.20 -7.29 -12.24
CA LYS A 157 16.70 -7.37 -13.62
C LYS A 157 15.38 -8.12 -13.68
N ALA A 158 14.48 -7.72 -14.58
CA ALA A 158 13.29 -8.49 -14.87
C ALA A 158 13.70 -9.77 -15.62
N ALA A 159 13.55 -10.92 -14.98
CA ALA A 159 13.90 -12.22 -15.54
C ALA A 159 12.73 -12.86 -16.30
N TYR A 160 11.50 -12.57 -15.89
CA TYR A 160 10.29 -13.15 -16.44
C TYR A 160 9.10 -12.20 -16.28
N VAL A 161 8.23 -12.17 -17.26
CA VAL A 161 6.97 -11.41 -17.22
C VAL A 161 5.84 -12.32 -17.68
N GLN A 162 4.84 -12.50 -16.81
CA GLN A 162 3.59 -13.19 -17.11
C GLN A 162 2.46 -12.17 -17.09
N SER A 163 1.61 -12.18 -18.09
CA SER A 163 0.39 -11.38 -18.23
C SER A 163 -0.80 -12.28 -18.51
#